data_3bc5d67aaf99cbf72fbc9e50f0fb5191
#
_entry.id   3bc5d67aaf99cbf72fbc9e50f0fb5191
#
_cell.length_a   1.000
_cell.length_b   1.000
_cell.length_c   1.000
_cell.angle_alpha   90.00
_cell.angle_beta   90.00
_cell.angle_gamma   90.00
#
_symmetry.space_group_name_H-M   'P 1'
#
loop_
_entity.id
_entity.type
_entity.pdbx_description
1 polymer ?
#
loop_
_entity_poly.entity_id
_entity_poly.type
_entity_poly.pdbx_seq_one_letter_code
_entity_poly.pdbx_strand_id
1 'polypeptide(L)'
;MVGKSAFRAAIFTACAATSAGAESPQDQVFPGPGSCYARSYSEDHLAKHPAQRVTRIAISPDFSIADPLLGVHLTLRLRGVPGGAFEAFGYCENEGGDTLYCGMEGDAGGFAITPAKNGAILIKVSSLGMSFENETGFATLERNSGDDRSFLLQPVTCR
;
A
#
# COMPACT_ATOMS: atom_id res chain seq x y z
N MET A 1 -22.02 77.90 3.68
CA MET A 1 -21.51 76.90 2.75
C MET A 1 -21.11 75.70 3.55
N VAL A 2 -21.88 74.62 3.52
CA VAL A 2 -21.71 73.41 4.32
C VAL A 2 -21.13 72.33 3.39
N GLY A 3 -19.88 71.91 3.66
CA GLY A 3 -19.21 70.85 2.91
C GLY A 3 -19.63 69.46 3.42
N LYS A 4 -20.20 68.67 2.54
CA LYS A 4 -20.54 67.25 2.80
C LYS A 4 -19.31 66.38 2.54
N SER A 5 -18.73 65.82 3.64
CA SER A 5 -17.70 64.77 3.55
C SER A 5 -18.39 63.42 3.35
N ALA A 6 -18.11 62.76 2.21
CA ALA A 6 -18.55 61.41 1.93
C ALA A 6 -17.54 60.41 2.50
N PHE A 7 -17.93 59.63 3.51
CA PHE A 7 -17.20 58.48 4.01
C PHE A 7 -17.38 57.28 3.05
N ARG A 8 -16.31 56.86 2.41
CA ARG A 8 -16.30 55.59 1.64
C ARG A 8 -15.91 54.47 2.61
N ALA A 9 -16.89 53.60 2.88
CA ALA A 9 -16.63 52.36 3.59
C ALA A 9 -15.95 51.34 2.66
N ALA A 10 -14.73 50.94 2.98
CA ALA A 10 -14.05 49.85 2.27
C ALA A 10 -14.48 48.55 2.90
N ILE A 11 -15.16 47.70 2.15
CA ILE A 11 -15.54 46.34 2.55
C ILE A 11 -14.34 45.45 2.25
N PHE A 12 -13.62 44.98 3.30
CA PHE A 12 -12.62 43.95 3.19
C PHE A 12 -13.30 42.58 3.18
N THR A 13 -13.33 41.96 2.00
CA THR A 13 -13.75 40.56 1.85
C THR A 13 -12.57 39.69 2.29
N ALA A 14 -12.67 39.09 3.47
CA ALA A 14 -11.70 38.09 3.94
C ALA A 14 -11.92 36.77 3.20
N CYS A 15 -11.05 36.42 2.25
CA CYS A 15 -10.97 35.07 1.69
C CYS A 15 -10.45 34.12 2.76
N ALA A 16 -11.33 33.30 3.34
CA ALA A 16 -10.91 32.15 4.14
C ALA A 16 -10.28 31.11 3.22
N ALA A 17 -8.95 31.01 3.23
CA ALA A 17 -8.24 29.90 2.59
C ALA A 17 -8.48 28.63 3.43
N THR A 18 -9.37 27.76 2.96
CA THR A 18 -9.48 26.39 3.48
C THR A 18 -8.21 25.64 3.06
N SER A 19 -7.30 25.41 4.02
CA SER A 19 -6.19 24.47 3.84
C SER A 19 -6.78 23.07 3.73
N ALA A 20 -6.91 22.54 2.50
CA ALA A 20 -7.10 21.11 2.31
C ALA A 20 -5.85 20.43 2.86
N GLY A 21 -5.97 19.75 4.01
CA GLY A 21 -4.89 18.91 4.53
C GLY A 21 -4.59 17.84 3.47
N ALA A 22 -3.32 17.61 3.16
CA ALA A 22 -2.91 16.51 2.30
C ALA A 22 -3.32 15.19 3.00
N GLU A 23 -4.01 14.31 2.28
CA GLU A 23 -4.31 12.96 2.76
C GLU A 23 -3.00 12.24 3.13
N SER A 24 -3.02 11.48 4.23
CA SER A 24 -1.88 10.66 4.61
C SER A 24 -1.66 9.54 3.57
N PRO A 25 -0.44 9.02 3.40
CA PRO A 25 -0.20 7.85 2.55
C PRO A 25 -1.07 6.65 2.92
N GLN A 26 -1.38 6.50 4.20
CA GLN A 26 -2.29 5.47 4.71
C GLN A 26 -3.70 5.65 4.13
N ASP A 27 -4.26 6.85 4.18
CA ASP A 27 -5.60 7.15 3.66
C ASP A 27 -5.66 7.03 2.14
N GLN A 28 -4.57 7.35 1.44
CA GLN A 28 -4.47 7.20 0.00
C GLN A 28 -4.42 5.72 -0.44
N VAL A 29 -3.74 4.87 0.33
CA VAL A 29 -3.58 3.45 0.04
C VAL A 29 -4.77 2.66 0.57
N PHE A 30 -5.17 2.90 1.82
CA PHE A 30 -6.23 2.15 2.50
C PHE A 30 -7.28 3.09 3.09
N PRO A 31 -8.14 3.71 2.25
CA PRO A 31 -9.19 4.63 2.73
C PRO A 31 -10.29 3.96 3.57
N GLY A 32 -10.29 2.64 3.68
CA GLY A 32 -11.26 1.92 4.51
C GLY A 32 -11.10 0.40 4.45
N PRO A 33 -11.91 -0.34 5.23
CA PRO A 33 -11.80 -1.81 5.34
C PRO A 33 -11.98 -2.58 4.04
N GLY A 34 -12.64 -1.96 3.05
CA GLY A 34 -12.84 -2.52 1.72
C GLY A 34 -11.67 -2.30 0.75
N SER A 35 -10.56 -1.73 1.19
CA SER A 35 -9.41 -1.36 0.35
C SER A 35 -8.47 -2.54 0.14
N CYS A 36 -8.92 -3.57 -0.58
CA CYS A 36 -8.12 -4.74 -0.89
C CYS A 36 -7.46 -4.62 -2.27
N TYR A 37 -6.25 -5.15 -2.40
CA TYR A 37 -5.49 -5.13 -3.65
C TYR A 37 -4.96 -6.51 -3.97
N ALA A 38 -4.90 -6.84 -5.27
CA ALA A 38 -4.32 -8.09 -5.71
C ALA A 38 -3.68 -8.00 -7.09
N ARG A 39 -2.76 -8.91 -7.36
CA ARG A 39 -2.22 -9.19 -8.67
C ARG A 39 -2.21 -10.70 -8.89
N SER A 40 -2.78 -11.14 -10.00
CA SER A 40 -2.63 -12.48 -10.52
C SER A 40 -1.91 -12.41 -11.86
N TYR A 41 -0.99 -13.31 -12.09
CA TYR A 41 -0.20 -13.39 -13.32
C TYR A 41 -0.69 -14.53 -14.18
N SER A 42 -0.89 -14.27 -15.48
CA SER A 42 -1.29 -15.29 -16.45
C SER A 42 -0.14 -16.25 -16.75
N GLU A 43 -0.46 -17.43 -17.26
CA GLU A 43 0.55 -18.40 -17.70
C GLU A 43 1.47 -17.82 -18.79
N ASP A 44 0.92 -17.03 -19.72
CA ASP A 44 1.69 -16.36 -20.77
C ASP A 44 2.70 -15.34 -20.18
N HIS A 45 2.30 -14.60 -19.14
CA HIS A 45 3.21 -13.71 -18.43
C HIS A 45 4.32 -14.51 -17.76
N LEU A 46 3.95 -15.54 -17.01
CA LEU A 46 4.89 -16.38 -16.29
C LEU A 46 5.86 -17.14 -17.21
N ALA A 47 5.41 -17.52 -18.42
CA ALA A 47 6.29 -18.14 -19.42
C ALA A 47 7.38 -17.18 -19.91
N LYS A 48 7.08 -15.89 -19.99
CA LYS A 48 8.04 -14.83 -20.39
C LYS A 48 8.94 -14.39 -19.23
N HIS A 49 8.58 -14.71 -17.99
CA HIS A 49 9.31 -14.37 -16.76
C HIS A 49 9.66 -15.63 -15.98
N PRO A 50 10.61 -16.44 -16.44
CA PRO A 50 10.90 -17.75 -15.83
C PRO A 50 11.45 -17.65 -14.41
N ALA A 51 12.08 -16.51 -14.05
CA ALA A 51 12.58 -16.25 -12.70
C ALA A 51 11.48 -15.78 -11.71
N GLN A 52 10.26 -15.47 -12.20
CA GLN A 52 9.13 -15.10 -11.35
C GLN A 52 8.49 -16.36 -10.77
N ARG A 53 8.45 -16.46 -9.46
CA ARG A 53 7.81 -17.56 -8.72
C ARG A 53 6.38 -17.23 -8.31
N VAL A 54 6.09 -15.95 -8.05
CA VAL A 54 4.77 -15.49 -7.59
C VAL A 54 3.75 -15.58 -8.72
N THR A 55 2.68 -16.33 -8.49
CA THR A 55 1.53 -16.43 -9.41
C THR A 55 0.38 -15.52 -8.98
N ARG A 56 0.26 -15.25 -7.68
CA ARG A 56 -0.69 -14.32 -7.11
C ARG A 56 -0.13 -13.73 -5.82
N ILE A 57 -0.37 -12.43 -5.62
CA ILE A 57 -0.15 -11.73 -4.37
C ILE A 57 -1.38 -10.85 -4.08
N ALA A 58 -1.78 -10.77 -2.82
CA ALA A 58 -2.85 -9.88 -2.38
C ALA A 58 -2.51 -9.28 -1.02
N ILE A 59 -3.10 -8.11 -0.74
CA ILE A 59 -2.98 -7.39 0.53
C ILE A 59 -4.33 -6.82 0.92
N SER A 60 -4.65 -6.87 2.21
CA SER A 60 -5.81 -6.25 2.83
C SER A 60 -5.42 -5.54 4.13
N PRO A 61 -6.07 -4.42 4.48
CA PRO A 61 -5.81 -3.74 5.74
C PRO A 61 -6.48 -4.46 6.92
N ASP A 62 -5.88 -4.33 8.10
CA ASP A 62 -6.44 -4.69 9.38
C ASP A 62 -6.56 -3.44 10.28
N PHE A 63 -7.75 -2.87 10.34
CA PHE A 63 -8.07 -1.70 11.16
C PHE A 63 -8.37 -2.04 12.63
N SER A 64 -8.18 -3.27 13.08
CA SER A 64 -8.26 -3.62 14.50
C SER A 64 -7.02 -3.16 15.28
N ILE A 65 -5.95 -2.84 14.58
CA ILE A 65 -4.71 -2.31 15.14
C ILE A 65 -4.89 -0.80 15.41
N ALA A 66 -4.48 -0.36 16.58
CA ALA A 66 -4.61 1.05 16.98
C ALA A 66 -3.58 1.95 16.29
N ASP A 67 -4.00 3.18 15.95
CA ASP A 67 -3.09 4.23 15.49
C ASP A 67 -1.85 4.38 16.41
N PRO A 68 -0.68 4.70 15.83
CA PRO A 68 -0.41 5.13 14.46
C PRO A 68 -0.09 4.00 13.48
N LEU A 69 -0.19 2.74 13.88
CA LEU A 69 0.13 1.59 13.06
C LEU A 69 -1.08 1.15 12.25
N LEU A 70 -0.83 0.73 11.01
CA LEU A 70 -1.82 0.03 10.19
C LEU A 70 -1.40 -1.42 10.03
N GLY A 71 -2.22 -2.34 10.56
CA GLY A 71 -2.06 -3.76 10.28
C GLY A 71 -2.40 -4.11 8.84
N VAL A 72 -1.67 -5.05 8.24
CA VAL A 72 -1.96 -5.57 6.91
C VAL A 72 -1.76 -7.08 6.86
N HIS A 73 -2.68 -7.77 6.19
CA HIS A 73 -2.57 -9.18 5.85
C HIS A 73 -2.14 -9.32 4.40
N LEU A 74 -1.15 -10.18 4.15
CA LEU A 74 -0.69 -10.52 2.82
C LEU A 74 -0.91 -11.99 2.55
N THR A 75 -1.29 -12.32 1.31
CA THR A 75 -1.36 -13.70 0.82
C THR A 75 -0.53 -13.86 -0.44
N LEU A 76 0.14 -15.00 -0.59
CA LEU A 76 1.04 -15.30 -1.68
C LEU A 76 0.78 -16.70 -2.23
N ARG A 77 0.76 -16.87 -3.56
CA ARG A 77 0.79 -18.18 -4.22
C ARG A 77 2.00 -18.27 -5.12
N LEU A 78 2.67 -19.42 -5.06
CA LEU A 78 3.87 -19.70 -5.83
C LEU A 78 3.62 -20.73 -6.94
N ARG A 79 4.39 -20.59 -8.00
CA ARG A 79 4.40 -21.55 -9.14
C ARG A 79 4.93 -22.90 -8.68
N GLY A 80 4.22 -23.96 -9.03
CA GLY A 80 4.66 -25.34 -8.79
C GLY A 80 4.66 -25.77 -7.32
N VAL A 81 4.16 -24.94 -6.42
CA VAL A 81 4.02 -25.29 -5.00
C VAL A 81 2.56 -25.68 -4.75
N PRO A 82 2.27 -26.97 -4.53
CA PRO A 82 0.93 -27.42 -4.17
C PRO A 82 0.57 -26.95 -2.75
N GLY A 83 -0.71 -26.80 -2.49
CA GLY A 83 -1.22 -26.42 -1.18
C GLY A 83 -1.89 -25.04 -1.16
N GLY A 84 -2.09 -24.52 0.04
CA GLY A 84 -2.73 -23.25 0.31
C GLY A 84 -1.88 -22.04 -0.09
N ALA A 85 -2.46 -20.86 0.06
CA ALA A 85 -1.67 -19.64 0.01
C ALA A 85 -0.69 -19.60 1.18
N PHE A 86 0.45 -18.97 0.96
CA PHE A 86 1.32 -18.53 2.04
C PHE A 86 0.77 -17.20 2.58
N GLU A 87 0.89 -16.98 3.86
CA GLU A 87 0.35 -15.82 4.56
C GLU A 87 1.45 -15.09 5.33
N ALA A 88 1.24 -13.81 5.53
CA ALA A 88 2.07 -12.98 6.39
C ALA A 88 1.24 -11.83 6.95
N PHE A 89 1.68 -11.32 8.09
CA PHE A 89 1.15 -10.12 8.71
C PHE A 89 2.23 -9.06 8.84
N GLY A 90 1.86 -7.81 8.71
CA GLY A 90 2.78 -6.68 8.83
C GLY A 90 2.13 -5.46 9.43
N TYR A 91 2.97 -4.53 9.91
CA TYR A 91 2.58 -3.25 10.45
C TYR A 91 3.21 -2.15 9.61
N CYS A 92 2.37 -1.25 9.11
CA CYS A 92 2.79 -0.14 8.27
C CYS A 92 2.77 1.18 9.03
N GLU A 93 3.80 1.98 8.81
CA GLU A 93 3.97 3.33 9.36
C GLU A 93 4.17 4.34 8.25
N ASN A 94 3.72 5.58 8.51
CA ASN A 94 4.00 6.72 7.65
C ASN A 94 5.22 7.47 8.19
N GLU A 95 6.37 7.29 7.56
CA GLU A 95 7.60 8.03 7.90
C GLU A 95 7.74 9.35 7.14
N GLY A 96 6.69 9.78 6.45
CA GLY A 96 6.64 10.99 5.61
C GLY A 96 6.72 10.69 4.11
N GLY A 97 6.30 11.65 3.29
CA GLY A 97 6.17 11.49 1.84
C GLY A 97 4.99 10.63 1.44
N ASP A 98 5.07 9.97 0.29
CA ASP A 98 3.99 9.18 -0.33
C ASP A 98 4.16 7.66 -0.09
N THR A 99 5.00 7.26 0.85
CA THR A 99 5.37 5.86 1.06
C THR A 99 4.98 5.40 2.45
N LEU A 100 4.28 4.25 2.52
CA LEU A 100 4.14 3.47 3.73
C LEU A 100 5.28 2.46 3.83
N TYR A 101 5.95 2.40 4.96
CA TYR A 101 6.95 1.38 5.27
C TYR A 101 6.33 0.35 6.18
N CYS A 102 6.43 -0.92 5.80
CA CYS A 102 5.78 -2.02 6.50
C CYS A 102 6.84 -3.02 6.96
N GLY A 103 6.94 -3.20 8.28
CA GLY A 103 7.67 -4.31 8.89
C GLY A 103 6.76 -5.53 8.99
N MET A 104 7.29 -6.72 8.76
CA MET A 104 6.57 -7.98 8.94
C MET A 104 6.86 -8.57 10.33
N GLU A 105 5.98 -9.41 10.85
CA GLU A 105 6.13 -10.00 12.19
C GLU A 105 7.46 -10.75 12.34
N GLY A 106 8.06 -10.62 13.52
CA GLY A 106 9.34 -11.24 13.84
C GLY A 106 10.49 -10.70 13.00
N ASP A 107 11.24 -11.58 12.37
CA ASP A 107 12.35 -11.30 11.45
C ASP A 107 12.00 -11.57 9.98
N ALA A 108 10.70 -11.59 9.66
CA ALA A 108 10.19 -11.88 8.31
C ALA A 108 10.47 -10.79 7.27
N GLY A 109 11.21 -9.73 7.64
CA GLY A 109 11.59 -8.66 6.74
C GLY A 109 10.56 -7.55 6.61
N GLY A 110 10.32 -7.05 5.40
CA GLY A 110 9.38 -5.95 5.18
C GLY A 110 9.26 -5.52 3.74
N PHE A 111 8.48 -4.47 3.53
CA PHE A 111 8.20 -3.90 2.21
C PHE A 111 7.80 -2.44 2.31
N ALA A 112 7.78 -1.77 1.16
CA ALA A 112 7.23 -0.42 1.03
C ALA A 112 6.02 -0.43 0.10
N ILE A 113 5.04 0.41 0.39
CA ILE A 113 3.86 0.62 -0.45
C ILE A 113 3.82 2.07 -0.90
N THR A 114 3.65 2.30 -2.19
CA THR A 114 3.38 3.62 -2.75
C THR A 114 2.09 3.61 -3.57
N PRO A 115 1.29 4.69 -3.53
CA PRO A 115 0.18 4.87 -4.45
C PRO A 115 0.67 4.83 -5.90
N ALA A 116 -0.13 4.28 -6.79
CA ALA A 116 0.14 4.23 -8.22
C ALA A 116 -1.06 4.74 -9.02
N LYS A 117 -0.90 4.86 -10.35
CA LYS A 117 -1.97 5.35 -11.23
C LYS A 117 -3.21 4.45 -11.16
N ASN A 118 -4.38 5.06 -11.38
CA ASN A 118 -5.68 4.37 -11.46
C ASN A 118 -6.07 3.62 -10.18
N GLY A 119 -5.68 4.14 -9.02
CA GLY A 119 -5.99 3.53 -7.73
C GLY A 119 -5.19 2.26 -7.42
N ALA A 120 -4.21 1.91 -8.23
CA ALA A 120 -3.30 0.80 -7.96
C ALA A 120 -2.30 1.16 -6.85
N ILE A 121 -1.63 0.15 -6.29
CA ILE A 121 -0.51 0.31 -5.39
C ILE A 121 0.72 -0.45 -5.90
N LEU A 122 1.90 0.08 -5.61
CA LEU A 122 3.16 -0.59 -5.88
C LEU A 122 3.78 -1.07 -4.57
N ILE A 123 3.92 -2.39 -4.42
CA ILE A 123 4.67 -3.01 -3.32
C ILE A 123 6.11 -3.24 -3.78
N LYS A 124 7.08 -2.86 -2.95
CA LYS A 124 8.51 -3.14 -3.16
C LYS A 124 9.07 -3.93 -1.99
N VAL A 125 9.67 -5.07 -2.27
CA VAL A 125 10.35 -5.91 -1.27
C VAL A 125 11.51 -5.13 -0.64
N SER A 126 11.66 -5.17 0.68
CA SER A 126 12.75 -4.52 1.41
C SER A 126 14.10 -5.22 1.16
N SER A 127 15.18 -4.62 1.63
CA SER A 127 16.52 -5.24 1.58
C SER A 127 16.63 -6.50 2.45
N LEU A 128 15.75 -6.64 3.44
CA LEU A 128 15.66 -7.81 4.32
C LEU A 128 14.80 -8.93 3.73
N GLY A 129 14.17 -8.70 2.56
CA GLY A 129 13.22 -9.66 1.98
C GLY A 129 11.81 -9.52 2.56
N MET A 130 10.95 -10.46 2.16
CA MET A 130 9.60 -10.69 2.70
C MET A 130 9.41 -12.19 2.86
N SER A 131 9.17 -12.67 4.08
CA SER A 131 8.92 -14.09 4.37
C SER A 131 7.45 -14.32 4.69
N PHE A 132 6.93 -15.41 4.17
CA PHE A 132 5.56 -15.87 4.32
C PHE A 132 5.57 -17.31 4.81
N GLU A 133 4.52 -17.75 5.46
CA GLU A 133 4.39 -19.12 5.94
C GLU A 133 3.06 -19.76 5.55
N ASN A 134 3.03 -21.07 5.53
CA ASN A 134 1.83 -21.90 5.49
C ASN A 134 2.12 -23.23 6.18
N GLU A 135 1.16 -24.15 6.16
CA GLU A 135 1.29 -25.48 6.76
C GLU A 135 2.46 -26.32 6.19
N THR A 136 2.96 -25.99 4.99
CA THR A 136 4.04 -26.73 4.32
C THR A 136 5.42 -26.12 4.53
N GLY A 137 5.52 -24.91 5.11
CA GLY A 137 6.78 -24.24 5.40
C GLY A 137 6.78 -22.74 5.03
N PHE A 138 7.96 -22.25 4.71
CA PHE A 138 8.21 -20.83 4.45
C PHE A 138 8.50 -20.54 2.98
N ALA A 139 8.17 -19.33 2.56
CA ALA A 139 8.52 -18.77 1.26
C ALA A 139 9.09 -17.37 1.44
N THR A 140 10.30 -17.12 0.97
CA THR A 140 10.94 -15.81 1.03
C THR A 140 11.06 -15.21 -0.37
N LEU A 141 10.67 -13.93 -0.49
CA LEU A 141 10.92 -13.08 -1.64
C LEU A 141 12.11 -12.18 -1.32
N GLU A 142 13.09 -12.14 -2.20
CA GLU A 142 14.31 -11.36 -2.01
C GLU A 142 14.37 -10.19 -2.98
N ARG A 143 14.79 -9.01 -2.49
CA ARG A 143 14.89 -7.80 -3.31
C ARG A 143 15.84 -7.95 -4.51
N ASN A 144 16.91 -8.74 -4.34
CA ASN A 144 17.99 -8.84 -5.31
C ASN A 144 18.00 -10.16 -6.08
N SER A 145 16.95 -10.98 -5.94
CA SER A 145 16.86 -12.30 -6.56
C SER A 145 15.58 -12.45 -7.36
N GLY A 146 15.69 -12.91 -8.59
CA GLY A 146 14.56 -13.17 -9.48
C GLY A 146 13.78 -11.92 -9.90
N ASP A 147 12.53 -12.16 -10.32
CA ASP A 147 11.61 -11.11 -10.80
C ASP A 147 10.60 -10.68 -9.71
N ASP A 148 10.59 -11.36 -8.56
CA ASP A 148 9.66 -11.12 -7.45
C ASP A 148 10.13 -10.00 -6.50
N ARG A 149 10.50 -8.84 -7.06
CA ARG A 149 11.08 -7.69 -6.32
C ARG A 149 10.08 -6.57 -6.09
N SER A 150 9.10 -6.46 -6.98
CA SER A 150 8.05 -5.45 -6.90
C SER A 150 6.79 -5.92 -7.59
N PHE A 151 5.65 -5.47 -7.06
CA PHE A 151 4.33 -5.91 -7.50
C PHE A 151 3.40 -4.72 -7.65
N LEU A 152 2.87 -4.51 -8.85
CA LEU A 152 1.81 -3.53 -9.08
C LEU A 152 0.47 -4.23 -8.89
N LEU A 153 -0.22 -3.93 -7.79
CA LEU A 153 -1.50 -4.53 -7.44
C LEU A 153 -2.65 -3.59 -7.83
N GLN A 154 -3.74 -4.19 -8.29
CA GLN A 154 -4.96 -3.47 -8.62
C GLN A 154 -5.98 -3.59 -7.48
N PRO A 155 -6.86 -2.58 -7.29
CA PRO A 155 -7.95 -2.69 -6.34
C PRO A 155 -8.87 -3.85 -6.71
N VAL A 156 -9.30 -4.59 -5.69
CA VAL A 156 -10.22 -5.73 -5.81
C VAL A 156 -11.22 -5.71 -4.66
N THR A 157 -12.34 -6.41 -4.83
CA THR A 157 -13.26 -6.64 -3.71
C THR A 157 -12.60 -7.54 -2.67
N CYS A 158 -12.62 -7.13 -1.40
CA CYS A 158 -12.17 -7.97 -0.29
C CYS A 158 -12.98 -9.27 -0.20
N ARG A 159 -12.32 -10.38 0.07
CA ARG A 159 -12.93 -11.71 0.20
C ARG A 159 -12.59 -12.31 1.54
#